data_045e03a3875a68ca75afbc31441f4a43
#
_entry.id   045e03a3875a68ca75afbc31441f4a43
#
_cell.length_a   1.000
_cell.length_b   1.000
_cell.length_c   1.000
_cell.angle_alpha   90.00
_cell.angle_beta   90.00
_cell.angle_gamma   90.00
#
_symmetry.space_group_name_H-M   'P 1'
#
loop_
_entity.id
_entity.type
_entity.pdbx_description
1 polymer ?
#
loop_
_entity_poly.entity_id
_entity_poly.type
_entity_poly.pdbx_seq_one_letter_code
_entity_poly.pdbx_strand_id
1 'polypeptide(L)' 'AKDIAKMTKAKIEEHGRELGVELDRRMTKPNMIKDLKSKLK' A
#
# COMPACT_ATOMS: atom_id res chain seq x y z
N ALA A 1 -6.58 8.05 12.23
CA ALA A 1 -6.39 7.70 10.83
C ALA A 1 -4.92 7.45 10.52
N LYS A 2 -4.65 6.40 9.80
CA LYS A 2 -3.28 6.07 9.45
C LYS A 2 -2.84 6.86 8.23
N ASP A 3 -1.70 7.49 8.36
CA ASP A 3 -1.16 8.27 7.27
C ASP A 3 -0.30 7.38 6.38
N ILE A 4 -0.94 6.72 5.43
CA ILE A 4 -0.26 5.78 4.54
C ILE A 4 0.84 6.47 3.72
N ALA A 5 0.66 7.75 3.43
CA ALA A 5 1.64 8.49 2.66
C ALA A 5 2.99 8.61 3.36
N LYS A 6 3.00 8.50 4.68
CA LYS A 6 4.23 8.57 5.47
C LYS A 6 4.90 7.21 5.68
N MET A 7 4.22 6.15 5.29
CA MET A 7 4.77 4.81 5.45
C MET A 7 5.82 4.52 4.37
N THR A 8 6.78 3.68 4.71
CA THR A 8 7.75 3.21 3.73
C THR A 8 7.09 2.21 2.80
N LYS A 9 7.74 1.92 1.67
CA LYS A 9 7.21 0.93 0.74
C LYS A 9 7.02 -0.43 1.41
N ALA A 10 7.97 -0.81 2.23
CA ALA A 10 7.89 -2.09 2.94
C ALA A 10 6.67 -2.12 3.86
N LYS A 11 6.40 -1.02 4.55
CA LYS A 11 5.25 -0.94 5.43
C LYS A 11 3.94 -0.96 4.65
N ILE A 12 3.89 -0.27 3.53
CA ILE A 12 2.70 -0.26 2.69
C ILE A 12 2.41 -1.67 2.16
N GLU A 13 3.45 -2.36 1.73
CA GLU A 13 3.31 -3.73 1.25
C GLU A 13 2.79 -4.65 2.36
N GLU A 14 3.38 -4.53 3.54
CA GLU A 14 2.97 -5.32 4.69
C GLU A 14 1.52 -5.05 5.06
N HIS A 15 1.14 -3.79 5.05
CA HIS A 15 -0.23 -3.39 5.34
C HIS A 15 -1.21 -3.99 4.33
N GLY A 16 -0.84 -3.94 3.05
CA GLY A 16 -1.66 -4.52 2.01
C GLY A 16 -1.80 -6.02 2.17
N ARG A 17 -0.71 -6.68 2.53
CA ARG A 17 -0.73 -8.14 2.74
C ARG A 17 -1.68 -8.53 3.87
N GLU A 18 -1.71 -7.76 4.94
CA GLU A 18 -2.64 -8.01 6.04
C GLU A 18 -4.09 -7.90 5.60
N LEU A 19 -4.34 -7.06 4.62
CA LEU A 19 -5.68 -6.84 4.07
C LEU A 19 -6.00 -7.76 2.89
N GLY A 20 -5.08 -8.64 2.56
CA GLY A 20 -5.26 -9.55 1.44
C GLY A 20 -4.97 -8.93 0.08
N VAL A 21 -4.25 -7.83 0.06
CA VAL A 21 -3.89 -7.13 -1.17
C VAL A 21 -2.42 -7.35 -1.48
N GLU A 22 -2.11 -7.79 -2.69
CA GLU A 22 -0.73 -7.93 -3.12
C GLU A 22 -0.28 -6.65 -3.81
N LEU A 23 0.77 -6.06 -3.28
CA LEU A 23 1.34 -4.85 -3.84
C LEU A 23 2.72 -5.13 -4.40
N ASP A 24 3.06 -4.46 -5.48
CA ASP A 24 4.35 -4.62 -6.14
C ASP A 24 5.33 -3.58 -5.62
N ARG A 25 6.44 -4.03 -5.04
CA ARG A 25 7.47 -3.13 -4.54
C ARG A 25 8.14 -2.32 -5.64
N ARG A 26 8.00 -2.76 -6.88
CA ARG A 26 8.58 -2.04 -8.01
C ARG A 26 7.82 -0.76 -8.29
N MET A 27 6.60 -0.67 -7.81
CA MET A 27 5.80 0.53 -7.98
C MET A 27 6.33 1.64 -7.10
N THR A 28 6.09 2.87 -7.54
CA THR A 28 6.42 4.01 -6.70
C THR A 28 5.45 4.04 -5.52
N LYS A 29 5.84 4.76 -4.48
CA LYS A 29 5.03 4.88 -3.28
C LYS A 29 3.61 5.39 -3.58
N PRO A 30 3.46 6.50 -4.32
CA PRO A 30 2.10 6.98 -4.65
C PRO A 30 1.27 5.95 -5.41
N ASN A 31 1.91 5.19 -6.29
CA ASN A 31 1.20 4.15 -7.05
C ASN A 31 0.77 3.01 -6.14
N MET A 32 1.61 2.61 -5.20
CA MET A 32 1.25 1.58 -4.23
C MET A 32 0.04 1.99 -3.39
N ILE A 33 0.05 3.22 -2.94
CA ILE A 33 -1.04 3.76 -2.13
C ILE A 33 -2.33 3.79 -2.93
N LYS A 34 -2.24 4.24 -4.16
CA LYS A 34 -3.39 4.31 -5.05
C LYS A 34 -3.98 2.93 -5.31
N ASP A 35 -3.10 1.96 -5.57
CA ASP A 35 -3.53 0.60 -5.84
C ASP A 35 -4.19 -0.02 -4.61
N LEU A 36 -3.60 0.20 -3.45
CA LEU A 36 -4.14 -0.31 -2.19
C LEU A 36 -5.54 0.25 -1.95
N LYS A 37 -5.71 1.55 -2.08
CA LYS A 37 -7.01 2.18 -1.89
C LYS A 37 -8.05 1.66 -2.86
N SER A 38 -7.63 1.42 -4.09
CA SER A 38 -8.53 0.90 -5.12
C SER A 38 -9.06 -0.49 -4.76
N LYS A 39 -8.20 -1.30 -4.16
CA LYS A 39 -8.57 -2.66 -3.82
C LYS A 39 -9.29 -2.79 -2.48
N LEU A 40 -9.27 -1.76 -1.69
CA LEU A 40 -9.93 -1.77 -0.39
C LEU A 40 -11.38 -1.30 -0.43
N LYS A 41 -11.87 -0.93 -1.54
CA LYS A 41 -13.25 -0.49 -1.64
C LYS A 41 -14.25 -1.57 -1.29
#